data_57bb25dbe075cfa9196a96ee2ce56429
#
_entry.id   57bb25dbe075cfa9196a96ee2ce56429
#
_cell.length_a   1.000
_cell.length_b   1.000
_cell.length_c   1.000
_cell.angle_alpha   90.00
_cell.angle_beta   90.00
_cell.angle_gamma   90.00
#
_symmetry.space_group_name_H-M   'P 1'
#
loop_
_entity.id
_entity.type
_entity.pdbx_description
1 polymer ?
#
loop_
_entity_poly.entity_id
_entity_poly.type
_entity_poly.pdbx_seq_one_letter_code
_entity_poly.pdbx_strand_id
1 'polypeptide(L)'
;MAVAGRVMARRVFGKLAFVTVRDSSGDVQLQFEKRLLPAPPAGEEAGAGGGAGDATGGGPGGASDAPPTEEANRGALGGCFADLKAYVDVGDFLGAVGGMRKTDKGEVTVQVAAFGLLTKSLRPLPDKRGGLADVEKRYRQRYVDMIVTPGVRDVFRKRSKVLQALREELEARDYVEAETPVLEASAGGAEARPFLTHHNALGRRLSLRIATELHLKRMVVGGFERVYELGRVFRNEGISTRHNPEFTSLETYQAFADYTDMLELTEHLVRACALKVLPAACDLGAVPYQGARLDLQRPFRRATMRDLVREATGEDFGPGGGPPGETLEEARARAVARLRGMGDEVAGQAWRAEQAPSKGHLLVEVFEAAVERGLEQPTFVLEHPVETSPLSKPHRSVPGVTERFELFIAGRELANAFSELTDPVEQRGRLEAQVAEHSRRAGQSGAEEAEYDVTVDEDFLAALEYGMPPTAGMGLGVDRLVMLLTDSASIRDVIPFPLLKS
;
A
#
# COMPACT_ATOMS: atom_id res chain seq x y z
N MET A 1 -11.68 29.81 -24.79
CA MET A 1 -11.25 28.69 -23.90
C MET A 1 -11.45 29.09 -22.45
N ALA A 2 -12.00 28.24 -21.63
CA ALA A 2 -12.09 28.41 -20.18
C ALA A 2 -11.07 27.49 -19.49
N VAL A 3 -10.39 28.00 -18.48
CA VAL A 3 -9.42 27.26 -17.67
C VAL A 3 -9.65 27.59 -16.18
N ALA A 4 -9.44 26.61 -15.31
CA ALA A 4 -9.46 26.82 -13.87
C ALA A 4 -8.33 26.01 -13.23
N GLY A 5 -7.68 26.56 -12.21
CA GLY A 5 -6.58 25.87 -11.57
C GLY A 5 -6.00 26.64 -10.39
N ARG A 6 -5.08 25.96 -9.68
CA ARG A 6 -4.35 26.56 -8.56
C ARG A 6 -3.24 27.47 -9.06
N VAL A 7 -3.16 28.67 -8.55
CA VAL A 7 -2.09 29.64 -8.84
C VAL A 7 -0.77 29.12 -8.28
N MET A 8 0.15 28.77 -9.18
CA MET A 8 1.48 28.28 -8.81
C MET A 8 2.56 29.35 -8.90
N ALA A 9 2.37 30.36 -9.74
CA ALA A 9 3.27 31.50 -9.88
C ALA A 9 2.49 32.73 -10.28
N ARG A 10 2.92 33.91 -9.79
CA ARG A 10 2.41 35.24 -10.19
C ARG A 10 3.57 36.19 -10.40
N ARG A 11 3.57 36.90 -11.53
CA ARG A 11 4.51 37.95 -11.85
C ARG A 11 3.75 39.15 -12.43
N VAL A 12 3.94 40.35 -11.87
CA VAL A 12 3.23 41.55 -12.29
C VAL A 12 4.23 42.59 -12.75
N PHE A 13 4.03 43.13 -13.95
CA PHE A 13 4.88 44.12 -14.60
C PHE A 13 4.01 45.31 -15.07
N GLY A 14 3.85 46.31 -14.22
CA GLY A 14 3.06 47.51 -14.56
C GLY A 14 1.59 47.19 -14.94
N LYS A 15 1.28 47.19 -16.26
CA LYS A 15 -0.05 46.90 -16.84
C LYS A 15 -0.18 45.48 -17.38
N LEU A 16 0.83 44.62 -17.18
CA LEU A 16 0.91 43.23 -17.64
C LEU A 16 1.15 42.30 -16.45
N ALA A 17 0.49 41.17 -16.43
CA ALA A 17 0.77 40.15 -15.45
C ALA A 17 0.76 38.74 -16.09
N PHE A 18 1.59 37.85 -15.55
CA PHE A 18 1.60 36.42 -15.89
C PHE A 18 1.31 35.63 -14.63
N VAL A 19 0.36 34.69 -14.74
CA VAL A 19 -0.02 33.77 -13.69
C VAL A 19 0.06 32.37 -14.24
N THR A 20 0.80 31.48 -13.58
CA THR A 20 0.77 30.04 -13.91
C THR A 20 -0.28 29.37 -13.04
N VAL A 21 -1.26 28.76 -13.68
CA VAL A 21 -2.26 27.92 -12.99
C VAL A 21 -2.02 26.45 -13.30
N ARG A 22 -2.29 25.59 -12.32
CA ARG A 22 -2.12 24.14 -12.36
C ARG A 22 -3.45 23.45 -12.11
N ASP A 23 -3.80 22.52 -12.99
CA ASP A 23 -4.90 21.58 -12.77
C ASP A 23 -4.42 20.10 -12.81
N SER A 24 -5.32 19.17 -13.11
CA SER A 24 -4.99 17.74 -13.24
C SER A 24 -4.21 17.41 -14.50
N SER A 25 -4.32 18.23 -15.56
CA SER A 25 -3.67 18.05 -16.86
C SER A 25 -2.26 18.65 -16.92
N GLY A 26 -1.98 19.64 -16.07
CA GLY A 26 -0.67 20.29 -16.02
C GLY A 26 -0.72 21.78 -15.71
N ASP A 27 0.33 22.48 -16.11
CA ASP A 27 0.49 23.91 -15.92
C ASP A 27 0.15 24.67 -17.22
N VAL A 28 -0.59 25.77 -17.08
CA VAL A 28 -0.81 26.70 -18.19
C VAL A 28 -0.53 28.13 -17.72
N GLN A 29 0.07 28.94 -18.61
CA GLN A 29 0.32 30.34 -18.37
C GLN A 29 -0.90 31.18 -18.75
N LEU A 30 -1.33 32.06 -17.87
CA LEU A 30 -2.34 33.09 -18.12
C LEU A 30 -1.64 34.43 -18.27
N GLN A 31 -1.97 35.19 -19.31
CA GLN A 31 -1.49 36.54 -19.53
C GLN A 31 -2.64 37.53 -19.33
N PHE A 32 -2.45 38.47 -18.44
CA PHE A 32 -3.39 39.51 -18.10
C PHE A 32 -2.86 40.87 -18.61
N GLU A 33 -3.63 41.52 -19.44
CA GLU A 33 -3.36 42.89 -19.89
C GLU A 33 -4.43 43.84 -19.33
N LYS A 34 -4.04 44.94 -18.65
CA LYS A 34 -5.00 45.87 -18.05
C LYS A 34 -6.06 46.37 -19.03
N ARG A 35 -5.71 46.52 -20.31
CA ARG A 35 -6.61 47.06 -21.38
C ARG A 35 -7.69 46.05 -21.81
N LEU A 36 -7.47 44.75 -21.58
CA LEU A 36 -8.38 43.67 -22.00
C LEU A 36 -9.36 43.25 -20.90
N LEU A 37 -9.14 43.72 -19.69
CA LEU A 37 -9.98 43.44 -18.52
C LEU A 37 -10.98 44.57 -18.26
N PRO A 38 -12.10 44.26 -17.56
CA PRO A 38 -13.05 45.26 -17.13
C PRO A 38 -12.39 46.41 -16.37
N ALA A 39 -12.94 47.62 -16.47
CA ALA A 39 -12.59 48.71 -15.61
C ALA A 39 -13.07 48.42 -14.16
N PRO A 40 -12.38 48.91 -13.13
CA PRO A 40 -12.89 48.80 -11.76
C PRO A 40 -14.26 49.50 -11.66
N PRO A 41 -15.21 48.97 -10.85
CA PRO A 41 -16.50 49.61 -10.62
C PRO A 41 -16.27 51.07 -10.13
N ALA A 42 -17.03 51.98 -10.67
CA ALA A 42 -16.95 53.40 -10.29
C ALA A 42 -17.44 53.55 -8.84
N GLY A 43 -16.51 53.73 -7.88
CA GLY A 43 -16.86 54.04 -6.49
C GLY A 43 -15.96 53.50 -5.38
N GLU A 44 -14.93 52.70 -5.67
CA GLU A 44 -14.02 52.19 -4.62
C GLU A 44 -12.59 52.71 -4.85
N GLU A 45 -12.34 53.94 -4.47
CA GLU A 45 -11.01 54.38 -4.04
C GLU A 45 -10.72 53.76 -2.68
N ALA A 46 -9.55 53.18 -2.52
CA ALA A 46 -9.11 52.41 -1.37
C ALA A 46 -9.36 53.14 -0.03
N GLY A 47 -10.44 52.77 0.62
CA GLY A 47 -10.79 53.18 1.97
C GLY A 47 -10.79 52.00 2.91
N ALA A 48 -9.78 51.93 3.81
CA ALA A 48 -9.80 51.06 4.96
C ALA A 48 -10.94 51.46 5.91
N GLY A 49 -11.85 50.51 6.22
CA GLY A 49 -12.82 50.76 7.30
C GLY A 49 -13.97 49.76 7.27
N GLY A 50 -14.12 49.00 8.37
CA GLY A 50 -15.13 47.97 8.55
C GLY A 50 -16.58 48.47 8.64
N GLY A 51 -17.48 47.57 8.45
CA GLY A 51 -18.91 47.72 8.66
C GLY A 51 -19.64 46.41 8.39
N ALA A 52 -20.00 45.71 9.44
CA ALA A 52 -20.92 44.56 9.38
C ALA A 52 -22.32 45.09 9.07
N GLY A 53 -22.91 44.63 7.98
CA GLY A 53 -24.29 44.84 7.59
C GLY A 53 -25.06 43.54 7.50
N ASP A 54 -26.00 43.41 8.39
CA ASP A 54 -26.97 42.31 8.48
C ASP A 54 -27.91 42.33 7.26
N ALA A 55 -28.08 41.16 6.60
CA ALA A 55 -29.10 40.99 5.57
C ALA A 55 -29.81 39.67 5.73
N THR A 56 -30.95 39.73 6.37
CA THR A 56 -31.97 38.66 6.43
C THR A 56 -32.76 38.57 5.13
N GLY A 57 -32.99 37.29 4.68
CA GLY A 57 -34.21 36.89 4.00
C GLY A 57 -34.15 36.71 2.49
N GLY A 58 -34.18 35.46 2.04
CA GLY A 58 -34.50 35.06 0.67
C GLY A 58 -34.65 33.54 0.60
N GLY A 59 -35.87 33.01 0.43
CA GLY A 59 -36.20 31.59 0.40
C GLY A 59 -35.71 30.84 -0.83
N PRO A 60 -35.84 29.48 -0.86
CA PRO A 60 -35.18 28.62 -1.83
C PRO A 60 -35.91 28.60 -3.17
N GLY A 61 -35.26 29.11 -4.21
CA GLY A 61 -35.63 28.95 -5.60
C GLY A 61 -34.99 27.66 -6.15
N GLY A 62 -35.80 26.83 -6.81
CA GLY A 62 -35.35 25.56 -7.39
C GLY A 62 -34.23 25.70 -8.38
N ALA A 63 -33.22 24.83 -8.24
CA ALA A 63 -32.11 24.71 -9.15
C ALA A 63 -32.57 24.07 -10.47
N SER A 64 -32.31 24.73 -11.61
CA SER A 64 -32.49 24.14 -12.95
C SER A 64 -31.20 23.36 -13.30
N ASP A 65 -31.37 22.09 -13.73
CA ASP A 65 -30.28 21.20 -14.15
C ASP A 65 -29.64 21.51 -15.53
N ALA A 66 -29.78 22.72 -16.02
CA ALA A 66 -29.14 23.11 -17.26
C ALA A 66 -27.69 23.59 -16.99
N PRO A 67 -26.70 23.17 -17.81
CA PRO A 67 -25.33 23.68 -17.66
C PRO A 67 -25.33 25.19 -17.83
N PRO A 68 -24.53 25.93 -17.02
CA PRO A 68 -24.53 27.38 -17.03
C PRO A 68 -24.09 27.88 -18.42
N THR A 69 -24.85 28.81 -19.01
CA THR A 69 -24.55 29.43 -20.28
C THR A 69 -23.25 30.25 -20.22
N GLU A 70 -22.57 30.44 -21.37
CA GLU A 70 -21.34 31.26 -21.43
C GLU A 70 -21.51 32.68 -20.84
N GLU A 71 -22.74 33.25 -20.90
CA GLU A 71 -23.08 34.55 -20.29
C GLU A 71 -23.17 34.50 -18.76
N ALA A 72 -23.71 33.42 -18.19
CA ALA A 72 -23.73 33.24 -16.72
C ALA A 72 -22.32 33.08 -16.16
N ASN A 73 -21.44 32.39 -16.87
CA ASN A 73 -20.02 32.26 -16.50
C ASN A 73 -19.25 33.61 -16.58
N ARG A 74 -19.61 34.51 -17.50
CA ARG A 74 -19.01 35.85 -17.57
C ARG A 74 -19.40 36.74 -16.40
N GLY A 75 -20.62 36.63 -15.87
CA GLY A 75 -21.08 37.40 -14.69
C GLY A 75 -20.32 37.06 -13.40
N ALA A 76 -19.92 35.76 -13.25
CA ALA A 76 -19.14 35.29 -12.10
C ALA A 76 -17.61 35.62 -12.20
N LEU A 77 -17.12 36.02 -13.39
CA LEU A 77 -15.71 36.29 -13.67
C LEU A 77 -15.43 37.79 -13.91
N GLY A 78 -15.99 38.66 -13.07
CA GLY A 78 -15.91 40.15 -13.21
C GLY A 78 -14.63 40.80 -12.69
N GLY A 79 -13.56 40.06 -12.47
CA GLY A 79 -12.31 40.57 -11.89
C GLY A 79 -11.61 41.61 -12.79
N CYS A 80 -11.25 42.79 -12.22
CA CYS A 80 -10.45 43.79 -12.87
C CYS A 80 -8.94 43.61 -12.60
N PHE A 81 -8.09 44.34 -13.29
CA PHE A 81 -6.63 44.26 -13.12
C PHE A 81 -6.15 44.70 -11.71
N ALA A 82 -6.93 45.55 -11.02
CA ALA A 82 -6.65 45.92 -9.64
C ALA A 82 -6.90 44.74 -8.68
N ASP A 83 -7.99 43.99 -8.88
CA ASP A 83 -8.33 42.82 -8.09
C ASP A 83 -7.26 41.73 -8.24
N LEU A 84 -6.75 41.50 -9.46
CA LEU A 84 -5.64 40.59 -9.68
C LEU A 84 -4.42 40.96 -8.83
N LYS A 85 -4.14 42.25 -8.67
CA LYS A 85 -3.01 42.73 -7.87
C LYS A 85 -3.26 42.64 -6.37
N ALA A 86 -4.46 42.98 -5.94
CA ALA A 86 -4.80 43.11 -4.52
C ALA A 86 -5.14 41.77 -3.87
N TYR A 87 -5.83 40.89 -4.60
CA TYR A 87 -6.50 39.71 -4.00
C TYR A 87 -6.01 38.37 -4.48
N VAL A 88 -5.30 38.28 -5.63
CA VAL A 88 -4.84 36.97 -6.15
C VAL A 88 -3.42 36.67 -5.69
N ASP A 89 -3.25 35.57 -4.94
CA ASP A 89 -1.96 35.11 -4.43
C ASP A 89 -1.61 33.68 -4.93
N VAL A 90 -0.36 33.29 -4.73
CA VAL A 90 0.09 31.91 -4.95
C VAL A 90 -0.61 30.99 -3.95
N GLY A 91 -1.23 29.95 -4.46
CA GLY A 91 -2.05 29.02 -3.69
C GLY A 91 -3.55 29.14 -3.96
N ASP A 92 -4.02 30.31 -4.41
CA ASP A 92 -5.42 30.53 -4.76
C ASP A 92 -5.90 29.64 -5.91
N PHE A 93 -7.21 29.45 -6.03
CA PHE A 93 -7.82 28.92 -7.25
C PHE A 93 -8.39 30.07 -8.09
N LEU A 94 -8.02 30.08 -9.36
CA LEU A 94 -8.42 31.07 -10.32
C LEU A 94 -9.14 30.43 -11.50
N GLY A 95 -10.27 31.00 -11.90
CA GLY A 95 -10.93 30.72 -13.16
C GLY A 95 -10.66 31.85 -14.17
N ALA A 96 -10.40 31.52 -15.42
CA ALA A 96 -10.15 32.50 -16.46
C ALA A 96 -10.71 32.05 -17.81
N VAL A 97 -11.19 33.02 -18.60
CA VAL A 97 -11.67 32.82 -19.97
C VAL A 97 -10.84 33.72 -20.88
N GLY A 98 -10.40 33.19 -22.02
CA GLY A 98 -9.60 33.94 -22.97
C GLY A 98 -9.26 33.20 -24.26
N GLY A 99 -8.51 33.83 -25.11
CA GLY A 99 -7.99 33.28 -26.36
C GLY A 99 -6.64 32.59 -26.14
N MET A 100 -6.41 31.44 -26.78
CA MET A 100 -5.08 30.81 -26.78
C MET A 100 -4.14 31.57 -27.76
N ARG A 101 -2.91 31.76 -27.30
CA ARG A 101 -1.83 32.29 -28.15
C ARG A 101 -0.52 31.58 -27.84
N LYS A 102 0.41 31.67 -28.78
CA LYS A 102 1.79 31.28 -28.58
C LYS A 102 2.62 32.54 -28.41
N THR A 103 3.43 32.62 -27.33
CA THR A 103 4.34 33.75 -27.13
C THR A 103 5.49 33.70 -28.14
N ASP A 104 6.23 34.81 -28.32
CA ASP A 104 7.42 34.85 -29.17
C ASP A 104 8.50 33.84 -28.79
N LYS A 105 8.49 33.39 -27.51
CA LYS A 105 9.37 32.32 -27.01
C LYS A 105 8.78 30.92 -27.19
N GLY A 106 7.63 30.79 -27.86
CA GLY A 106 7.00 29.50 -28.12
C GLY A 106 6.10 28.96 -27.00
N GLU A 107 5.91 29.68 -25.90
CA GLU A 107 5.10 29.23 -24.76
C GLU A 107 3.61 29.38 -25.03
N VAL A 108 2.83 28.30 -24.79
CA VAL A 108 1.37 28.31 -24.92
C VAL A 108 0.78 29.09 -23.76
N THR A 109 0.01 30.13 -24.07
CA THR A 109 -0.51 31.10 -23.08
C THR A 109 -1.97 31.41 -23.38
N VAL A 110 -2.80 31.53 -22.34
CA VAL A 110 -4.16 32.06 -22.45
C VAL A 110 -4.13 33.57 -22.25
N GLN A 111 -4.48 34.34 -23.27
CA GLN A 111 -4.70 35.78 -23.14
C GLN A 111 -6.07 35.99 -22.53
N VAL A 112 -6.07 36.42 -21.27
CA VAL A 112 -7.27 36.49 -20.43
C VAL A 112 -8.14 37.66 -20.82
N ALA A 113 -9.41 37.40 -21.07
CA ALA A 113 -10.46 38.41 -21.31
C ALA A 113 -11.35 38.59 -20.08
N ALA A 114 -11.53 37.57 -19.26
CA ALA A 114 -12.27 37.64 -18.00
C ALA A 114 -11.68 36.61 -17.00
N PHE A 115 -11.73 36.94 -15.70
CA PHE A 115 -11.29 36.01 -14.64
C PHE A 115 -12.05 36.28 -13.34
N GLY A 116 -12.01 35.27 -12.45
CA GLY A 116 -12.54 35.35 -11.10
C GLY A 116 -11.74 34.54 -10.10
N LEU A 117 -11.67 35.01 -8.87
CA LEU A 117 -11.12 34.25 -7.76
C LEU A 117 -12.17 33.22 -7.32
N LEU A 118 -11.87 31.93 -7.51
CA LEU A 118 -12.75 30.82 -7.15
C LEU A 118 -12.63 30.44 -5.69
N THR A 119 -11.38 30.41 -5.17
CA THR A 119 -11.11 30.09 -3.76
C THR A 119 -9.84 30.79 -3.31
N LYS A 120 -9.90 31.45 -2.16
CA LYS A 120 -8.76 32.08 -1.51
C LYS A 120 -7.98 31.09 -0.67
N SER A 121 -6.67 31.03 -0.88
CA SER A 121 -5.74 30.29 -0.02
C SER A 121 -5.36 31.18 1.17
N LEU A 122 -5.78 30.79 2.37
CA LEU A 122 -5.50 31.57 3.60
C LEU A 122 -4.11 31.26 4.19
N ARG A 123 -3.42 30.23 3.67
CA ARG A 123 -2.07 29.85 4.12
C ARG A 123 -1.11 29.88 2.94
N PRO A 124 0.08 30.46 3.09
CA PRO A 124 1.09 30.45 2.03
C PRO A 124 1.57 29.02 1.78
N LEU A 125 1.84 28.70 0.51
CA LEU A 125 2.51 27.45 0.16
C LEU A 125 3.99 27.53 0.56
N PRO A 126 4.62 26.39 0.92
CA PRO A 126 6.06 26.31 1.11
C PRO A 126 6.82 26.80 -0.11
N ASP A 127 8.08 27.27 0.10
CA ASP A 127 8.91 27.78 -0.99
C ASP A 127 9.07 26.71 -2.09
N LYS A 128 8.92 27.14 -3.34
CA LYS A 128 9.02 26.28 -4.52
C LYS A 128 10.38 25.59 -4.67
N ARG A 129 11.45 26.17 -4.14
CA ARG A 129 12.81 25.62 -4.26
C ARG A 129 13.15 24.61 -3.19
N GLY A 130 12.53 24.69 -2.01
CA GLY A 130 12.77 23.77 -0.88
C GLY A 130 11.68 22.75 -0.67
N GLY A 131 10.45 22.98 -1.18
CA GLY A 131 9.29 22.10 -0.93
C GLY A 131 9.07 21.81 0.56
N LEU A 132 8.56 20.63 0.87
CA LEU A 132 8.57 20.05 2.21
C LEU A 132 9.77 19.10 2.31
N ALA A 133 10.93 19.61 2.77
CA ALA A 133 12.15 18.81 2.92
C ALA A 133 12.05 17.79 4.07
N ASP A 134 11.30 18.13 5.12
CA ASP A 134 11.07 17.27 6.27
C ASP A 134 10.05 16.15 5.93
N VAL A 135 10.50 14.89 6.02
CA VAL A 135 9.72 13.70 5.66
C VAL A 135 8.49 13.54 6.55
N GLU A 136 8.62 13.77 7.87
CA GLU A 136 7.46 13.69 8.77
C GLU A 136 6.42 14.78 8.46
N LYS A 137 6.88 15.98 8.15
CA LYS A 137 6.00 17.08 7.76
C LYS A 137 5.28 16.78 6.43
N ARG A 138 5.93 16.09 5.47
CA ARG A 138 5.31 15.63 4.23
C ARG A 138 4.14 14.67 4.50
N TYR A 139 4.29 13.76 5.45
CA TYR A 139 3.23 12.81 5.81
C TYR A 139 2.11 13.48 6.60
N ARG A 140 2.42 14.37 7.54
CA ARG A 140 1.40 15.12 8.33
C ARG A 140 0.59 16.09 7.49
N GLN A 141 1.23 16.71 6.51
CA GLN A 141 0.60 17.68 5.59
C GLN A 141 0.59 17.15 4.16
N ARG A 142 0.13 15.91 3.99
CA ARG A 142 0.12 15.23 2.70
C ARG A 142 -0.58 16.02 1.59
N TYR A 143 -1.65 16.76 1.93
CA TYR A 143 -2.33 17.66 1.00
C TYR A 143 -1.43 18.79 0.50
N VAL A 144 -0.54 19.31 1.34
CA VAL A 144 0.47 20.30 0.92
C VAL A 144 1.55 19.63 0.07
N ASP A 145 2.05 18.45 0.48
CA ASP A 145 3.03 17.66 -0.27
C ASP A 145 2.52 17.37 -1.69
N MET A 146 1.26 16.96 -1.84
CA MET A 146 0.62 16.76 -3.16
C MET A 146 0.52 18.03 -4.02
N ILE A 147 0.51 19.23 -3.41
CA ILE A 147 0.49 20.51 -4.13
C ILE A 147 1.90 20.85 -4.62
N VAL A 148 2.91 20.74 -3.73
CA VAL A 148 4.23 21.35 -3.98
C VAL A 148 5.28 20.37 -4.49
N THR A 149 5.16 19.07 -4.17
CA THR A 149 6.16 18.06 -4.54
C THR A 149 5.75 17.37 -5.85
N PRO A 150 6.55 17.52 -6.93
CA PRO A 150 6.32 16.77 -8.18
C PRO A 150 6.31 15.26 -7.95
N GLY A 151 5.45 14.55 -8.67
CA GLY A 151 5.40 13.09 -8.65
C GLY A 151 4.57 12.46 -7.53
N VAL A 152 4.35 13.14 -6.39
CA VAL A 152 3.57 12.57 -5.26
C VAL A 152 2.17 12.12 -5.68
N ARG A 153 1.45 12.94 -6.47
CA ARG A 153 0.12 12.57 -6.98
C ARG A 153 0.18 11.37 -7.93
N ASP A 154 1.28 11.19 -8.65
CA ASP A 154 1.42 10.11 -9.61
C ASP A 154 1.61 8.75 -8.92
N VAL A 155 2.20 8.72 -7.72
CA VAL A 155 2.23 7.51 -6.88
C VAL A 155 0.80 7.02 -6.61
N PHE A 156 -0.11 7.91 -6.21
CA PHE A 156 -1.50 7.53 -5.91
C PHE A 156 -2.30 7.17 -7.17
N ARG A 157 -2.03 7.82 -8.32
CA ARG A 157 -2.60 7.43 -9.61
C ARG A 157 -2.13 6.04 -10.03
N LYS A 158 -0.84 5.75 -9.87
CA LYS A 158 -0.28 4.42 -10.14
C LYS A 158 -0.85 3.36 -9.19
N ARG A 159 -0.99 3.69 -7.88
CA ARG A 159 -1.67 2.82 -6.92
C ARG A 159 -3.09 2.45 -7.40
N SER A 160 -3.88 3.42 -7.82
CA SER A 160 -5.22 3.17 -8.37
C SER A 160 -5.20 2.24 -9.57
N LYS A 161 -4.22 2.39 -10.47
CA LYS A 161 -4.05 1.51 -11.63
C LYS A 161 -3.60 0.10 -11.25
N VAL A 162 -2.77 -0.06 -10.20
CA VAL A 162 -2.41 -1.39 -9.67
C VAL A 162 -3.65 -2.11 -9.17
N LEU A 163 -4.49 -1.45 -8.34
CA LEU A 163 -5.74 -2.03 -7.84
C LEU A 163 -6.69 -2.41 -8.99
N GLN A 164 -6.77 -1.57 -10.02
CA GLN A 164 -7.56 -1.86 -11.21
C GLN A 164 -7.02 -3.08 -11.97
N ALA A 165 -5.69 -3.16 -12.19
CA ALA A 165 -5.07 -4.27 -12.90
C ALA A 165 -5.30 -5.61 -12.17
N LEU A 166 -5.15 -5.64 -10.83
CA LEU A 166 -5.40 -6.84 -10.03
C LEU A 166 -6.83 -7.34 -10.21
N ARG A 167 -7.83 -6.44 -10.18
CA ARG A 167 -9.23 -6.80 -10.40
C ARG A 167 -9.47 -7.32 -11.83
N GLU A 168 -9.02 -6.58 -12.86
CA GLU A 168 -9.16 -6.97 -14.26
C GLU A 168 -8.58 -8.37 -14.52
N GLU A 169 -7.41 -8.68 -13.96
CA GLU A 169 -6.74 -9.96 -14.16
C GLU A 169 -7.40 -11.13 -13.43
N LEU A 170 -7.97 -10.89 -12.26
CA LEU A 170 -8.69 -11.90 -11.49
C LEU A 170 -10.08 -12.14 -12.07
N GLU A 171 -10.82 -11.10 -12.41
CA GLU A 171 -12.13 -11.20 -13.07
C GLU A 171 -12.04 -11.93 -14.41
N ALA A 172 -10.98 -11.66 -15.21
CA ALA A 172 -10.73 -12.37 -16.47
C ALA A 172 -10.45 -13.88 -16.28
N ARG A 173 -10.22 -14.32 -15.04
CA ARG A 173 -10.03 -15.73 -14.66
C ARG A 173 -11.18 -16.30 -13.85
N ASP A 174 -12.35 -15.66 -13.91
CA ASP A 174 -13.58 -16.04 -13.22
C ASP A 174 -13.47 -16.05 -11.68
N TYR A 175 -12.58 -15.23 -11.09
CA TYR A 175 -12.59 -15.01 -9.64
C TYR A 175 -13.70 -14.04 -9.25
N VAL A 176 -14.40 -14.36 -8.17
CA VAL A 176 -15.45 -13.53 -7.57
C VAL A 176 -14.85 -12.68 -6.47
N GLU A 177 -15.01 -11.34 -6.55
CA GLU A 177 -14.61 -10.43 -5.46
C GLU A 177 -15.59 -10.56 -4.29
N ALA A 178 -15.06 -10.77 -3.08
CA ALA A 178 -15.83 -10.87 -1.85
C ALA A 178 -15.52 -9.69 -0.93
N GLU A 179 -16.48 -9.38 -0.04
CA GLU A 179 -16.29 -8.47 1.08
C GLU A 179 -16.63 -9.22 2.37
N THR A 180 -15.60 -9.56 3.16
CA THR A 180 -15.74 -10.26 4.42
C THR A 180 -15.72 -9.30 5.61
N PRO A 181 -16.19 -9.69 6.81
CA PRO A 181 -16.25 -8.79 7.96
C PRO A 181 -14.89 -8.22 8.34
N VAL A 182 -14.86 -6.93 8.68
CA VAL A 182 -13.71 -6.25 9.31
C VAL A 182 -13.69 -6.47 10.82
N LEU A 183 -14.88 -6.59 11.43
CA LEU A 183 -15.06 -6.84 12.87
C LEU A 183 -15.29 -8.34 13.08
N GLU A 184 -14.44 -8.96 13.89
CA GLU A 184 -14.43 -10.39 14.16
C GLU A 184 -14.61 -10.68 15.65
N ALA A 185 -15.21 -11.83 15.96
CA ALA A 185 -15.32 -12.30 17.33
C ALA A 185 -13.96 -12.80 17.87
N SER A 186 -13.16 -13.39 16.98
CA SER A 186 -11.80 -13.86 17.24
C SER A 186 -10.96 -13.60 15.98
N ALA A 187 -9.77 -13.03 16.13
CA ALA A 187 -8.86 -12.85 14.99
C ALA A 187 -8.19 -14.18 14.64
N GLY A 188 -8.04 -14.45 13.33
CA GLY A 188 -7.40 -15.66 12.82
C GLY A 188 -6.85 -15.49 11.41
N GLY A 189 -6.23 -16.54 10.85
CA GLY A 189 -5.69 -16.56 9.49
C GLY A 189 -4.28 -15.96 9.35
N ALA A 190 -3.67 -15.48 10.43
CA ALA A 190 -2.28 -14.99 10.42
C ALA A 190 -1.68 -15.05 11.84
N GLU A 191 -0.35 -15.01 11.92
CA GLU A 191 0.37 -14.81 13.19
C GLU A 191 0.66 -13.31 13.36
N ALA A 192 -0.35 -12.56 13.85
CA ALA A 192 -0.25 -11.12 14.06
C ALA A 192 -1.11 -10.67 15.25
N ARG A 193 -0.70 -9.59 15.89
CA ARG A 193 -1.45 -9.01 17.02
C ARG A 193 -2.64 -8.20 16.47
N PRO A 194 -3.91 -8.47 16.91
CA PRO A 194 -5.08 -7.73 16.48
C PRO A 194 -5.24 -6.39 17.20
N PHE A 195 -5.94 -5.44 16.57
CA PHE A 195 -6.55 -4.32 17.29
C PHE A 195 -7.86 -4.79 17.92
N LEU A 196 -8.06 -4.44 19.18
CA LEU A 196 -9.27 -4.77 19.93
C LEU A 196 -10.24 -3.58 19.96
N THR A 197 -11.53 -3.85 19.93
CA THR A 197 -12.60 -2.87 20.08
C THR A 197 -13.75 -3.43 20.93
N HIS A 198 -14.77 -2.60 21.22
CA HIS A 198 -15.92 -3.00 22.02
C HIS A 198 -17.21 -2.63 21.30
N HIS A 199 -18.14 -3.58 21.17
CA HIS A 199 -19.47 -3.34 20.64
C HIS A 199 -20.41 -3.00 21.80
N ASN A 200 -20.72 -1.73 21.97
CA ASN A 200 -21.46 -1.24 23.15
C ASN A 200 -22.87 -1.89 23.31
N ALA A 201 -23.63 -2.02 22.22
CA ALA A 201 -24.98 -2.59 22.29
C ALA A 201 -24.99 -4.09 22.61
N LEU A 202 -23.97 -4.83 22.18
CA LEU A 202 -23.84 -6.27 22.46
C LEU A 202 -23.03 -6.55 23.75
N GLY A 203 -22.39 -5.53 24.32
CA GLY A 203 -21.58 -5.67 25.52
C GLY A 203 -20.39 -6.62 25.37
N ARG A 204 -19.83 -6.76 24.16
CA ARG A 204 -18.75 -7.74 23.90
C ARG A 204 -17.54 -7.13 23.20
N ARG A 205 -16.36 -7.71 23.47
CA ARG A 205 -15.12 -7.42 22.76
C ARG A 205 -15.21 -7.98 21.33
N LEU A 206 -14.62 -7.26 20.40
CA LEU A 206 -14.37 -7.66 19.03
C LEU A 206 -12.92 -7.32 18.68
N SER A 207 -12.40 -7.94 17.64
CA SER A 207 -11.12 -7.59 17.02
C SER A 207 -11.32 -7.04 15.61
N LEU A 208 -10.36 -6.25 15.13
CA LEU A 208 -10.23 -5.98 13.72
C LEU A 208 -9.50 -7.15 13.05
N ARG A 209 -9.92 -7.55 11.85
CA ARG A 209 -9.32 -8.65 11.08
C ARG A 209 -7.83 -8.42 10.83
N ILE A 210 -7.04 -9.48 10.95
CA ILE A 210 -5.61 -9.52 10.65
C ILE A 210 -5.31 -10.17 9.30
N ALA A 211 -6.28 -10.88 8.72
CA ALA A 211 -6.30 -11.54 7.41
C ALA A 211 -7.75 -11.73 6.96
N THR A 212 -7.99 -12.11 5.71
CA THR A 212 -9.32 -12.50 5.19
C THR A 212 -9.44 -14.01 4.96
N GLU A 213 -8.37 -14.75 5.19
CA GLU A 213 -8.15 -16.16 4.89
C GLU A 213 -9.29 -17.08 5.33
N LEU A 214 -9.64 -17.08 6.63
CA LEU A 214 -10.58 -18.04 7.17
C LEU A 214 -12.01 -17.85 6.60
N HIS A 215 -12.39 -16.62 6.31
CA HIS A 215 -13.69 -16.32 5.70
C HIS A 215 -13.73 -16.75 4.24
N LEU A 216 -12.67 -16.48 3.46
CA LEU A 216 -12.60 -16.86 2.05
C LEU A 216 -12.55 -18.40 1.89
N LYS A 217 -11.85 -19.12 2.78
CA LYS A 217 -11.89 -20.58 2.84
C LYS A 217 -13.31 -21.12 3.10
N ARG A 218 -14.06 -20.48 4.00
CA ARG A 218 -15.48 -20.83 4.23
C ARG A 218 -16.35 -20.61 2.98
N MET A 219 -16.06 -19.60 2.16
CA MET A 219 -16.73 -19.40 0.88
C MET A 219 -16.39 -20.52 -0.11
N VAL A 220 -15.14 -21.01 -0.11
CA VAL A 220 -14.75 -22.19 -0.93
C VAL A 220 -15.50 -23.44 -0.46
N VAL A 221 -15.61 -23.68 0.85
CA VAL A 221 -16.46 -24.76 1.40
C VAL A 221 -17.92 -24.59 0.95
N GLY A 222 -18.40 -23.35 0.87
CA GLY A 222 -19.74 -22.99 0.41
C GLY A 222 -19.98 -23.15 -1.10
N GLY A 223 -18.94 -23.53 -1.87
CA GLY A 223 -19.05 -23.85 -3.31
C GLY A 223 -18.50 -22.78 -4.27
N PHE A 224 -17.84 -21.73 -3.78
CA PHE A 224 -17.09 -20.82 -4.67
C PHE A 224 -15.77 -21.47 -5.09
N GLU A 225 -15.59 -21.71 -6.39
CA GLU A 225 -14.34 -22.32 -6.90
C GLU A 225 -13.17 -21.31 -6.95
N ARG A 226 -13.46 -20.03 -7.17
CA ARG A 226 -12.47 -18.95 -7.24
C ARG A 226 -13.00 -17.71 -6.56
N VAL A 227 -12.34 -17.29 -5.50
CA VAL A 227 -12.76 -16.11 -4.70
C VAL A 227 -11.54 -15.29 -4.33
N TYR A 228 -11.71 -13.98 -4.29
CA TYR A 228 -10.69 -13.08 -3.78
C TYR A 228 -11.28 -11.93 -2.97
N GLU A 229 -10.48 -11.33 -2.13
CA GLU A 229 -10.78 -10.06 -1.49
C GLU A 229 -9.58 -9.12 -1.61
N LEU A 230 -9.85 -7.89 -2.02
CA LEU A 230 -8.88 -6.80 -2.08
C LEU A 230 -9.27 -5.76 -1.03
N GLY A 231 -8.70 -5.87 0.17
CA GLY A 231 -9.17 -5.11 1.32
C GLY A 231 -8.09 -4.66 2.29
N ARG A 232 -8.54 -3.94 3.32
CA ARG A 232 -7.70 -3.53 4.45
C ARG A 232 -7.63 -4.64 5.48
N VAL A 233 -6.42 -4.87 5.99
CA VAL A 233 -6.14 -5.69 7.16
C VAL A 233 -5.39 -4.85 8.20
N PHE A 234 -5.48 -5.25 9.46
CA PHE A 234 -5.07 -4.44 10.60
C PHE A 234 -4.19 -5.29 11.53
N ARG A 235 -2.92 -4.93 11.69
CA ARG A 235 -1.98 -5.61 12.59
C ARG A 235 -1.40 -4.63 13.56
N ASN A 236 -1.60 -4.86 14.86
CA ASN A 236 -1.15 -3.99 15.95
C ASN A 236 0.33 -4.24 16.25
N GLU A 237 1.16 -3.87 15.30
CA GLU A 237 2.61 -4.08 15.29
C GLU A 237 3.36 -2.76 15.17
N GLY A 238 4.70 -2.83 15.24
CA GLY A 238 5.56 -1.66 15.15
C GLY A 238 5.50 -0.97 13.77
N ILE A 239 5.50 0.36 13.78
CA ILE A 239 5.55 1.18 12.56
C ILE A 239 7.01 1.28 12.08
N SER A 240 7.24 0.95 10.80
CA SER A 240 8.56 1.05 10.16
C SER A 240 8.43 1.56 8.70
N THR A 241 9.53 1.60 7.96
CA THR A 241 9.49 1.85 6.51
C THR A 241 8.84 0.72 5.72
N ARG A 242 8.71 -0.47 6.31
CA ARG A 242 8.15 -1.68 5.70
C ARG A 242 6.76 -2.06 6.24
N HIS A 243 6.37 -1.55 7.42
CA HIS A 243 5.16 -1.91 8.15
C HIS A 243 4.33 -0.70 8.52
N ASN A 244 3.04 -0.76 8.25
CA ASN A 244 2.03 0.18 8.70
C ASN A 244 0.90 -0.63 9.36
N PRO A 245 0.34 -0.22 10.49
CA PRO A 245 -0.66 -1.00 11.22
C PRO A 245 -1.92 -1.33 10.41
N GLU A 246 -2.20 -0.51 9.42
CA GLU A 246 -3.28 -0.67 8.44
C GLU A 246 -2.67 -0.70 7.04
N PHE A 247 -2.90 -1.78 6.30
CA PHE A 247 -2.37 -1.94 4.94
C PHE A 247 -3.36 -2.67 4.04
N THR A 248 -3.13 -2.64 2.73
CA THR A 248 -3.97 -3.32 1.74
C THR A 248 -3.36 -4.67 1.37
N SER A 249 -4.13 -5.73 1.54
CA SER A 249 -3.83 -7.07 1.06
C SER A 249 -4.77 -7.47 -0.06
N LEU A 250 -4.29 -8.29 -0.98
CA LEU A 250 -5.07 -9.10 -1.87
C LEU A 250 -4.94 -10.54 -1.39
N GLU A 251 -6.04 -11.21 -1.13
CA GLU A 251 -6.06 -12.65 -0.86
C GLU A 251 -6.95 -13.37 -1.88
N THR A 252 -6.46 -14.49 -2.43
CA THR A 252 -7.15 -15.28 -3.45
C THR A 252 -7.16 -16.75 -3.06
N TYR A 253 -8.27 -17.43 -3.34
CA TYR A 253 -8.40 -18.87 -3.10
C TYR A 253 -9.02 -19.54 -4.32
N GLN A 254 -8.43 -20.66 -4.75
CA GLN A 254 -8.88 -21.42 -5.90
C GLN A 254 -9.00 -22.91 -5.55
N ALA A 255 -10.20 -23.45 -5.69
CA ALA A 255 -10.47 -24.88 -5.59
C ALA A 255 -9.85 -25.63 -6.76
N PHE A 256 -9.49 -26.90 -6.54
CA PHE A 256 -8.87 -27.81 -7.52
C PHE A 256 -7.55 -27.28 -8.08
N ALA A 257 -6.83 -26.51 -7.27
CA ALA A 257 -5.51 -25.95 -7.56
C ALA A 257 -4.51 -26.32 -6.46
N ASP A 258 -3.23 -26.16 -6.74
CA ASP A 258 -2.15 -26.29 -5.77
C ASP A 258 -1.20 -25.07 -5.80
N TYR A 259 -0.18 -25.08 -4.95
CA TYR A 259 0.76 -23.97 -4.82
C TYR A 259 1.51 -23.64 -6.12
N THR A 260 1.60 -24.58 -7.08
CA THR A 260 2.25 -24.31 -8.37
C THR A 260 1.38 -23.44 -9.27
N ASP A 261 0.04 -23.55 -9.19
CA ASP A 261 -0.89 -22.65 -9.86
C ASP A 261 -0.78 -21.23 -9.28
N MET A 262 -0.58 -21.13 -7.95
CA MET A 262 -0.38 -19.84 -7.28
C MET A 262 0.97 -19.19 -7.62
N LEU A 263 2.03 -19.97 -7.87
CA LEU A 263 3.30 -19.43 -8.39
C LEU A 263 3.07 -18.72 -9.72
N GLU A 264 2.36 -19.36 -10.66
CA GLU A 264 2.08 -18.81 -11.98
C GLU A 264 1.17 -17.57 -11.90
N LEU A 265 0.12 -17.64 -11.07
CA LEU A 265 -0.78 -16.52 -10.84
C LEU A 265 -0.04 -15.31 -10.24
N THR A 266 0.78 -15.53 -9.21
CA THR A 266 1.54 -14.45 -8.54
C THR A 266 2.48 -13.76 -9.51
N GLU A 267 3.27 -14.53 -10.27
CA GLU A 267 4.19 -13.99 -11.28
C GLU A 267 3.44 -13.19 -12.35
N HIS A 268 2.30 -13.73 -12.80
CA HIS A 268 1.45 -13.07 -13.78
C HIS A 268 0.90 -11.73 -13.27
N LEU A 269 0.32 -11.69 -12.05
CA LEU A 269 -0.24 -10.48 -11.45
C LEU A 269 0.81 -9.38 -11.26
N VAL A 270 2.02 -9.73 -10.81
CA VAL A 270 3.12 -8.76 -10.67
C VAL A 270 3.46 -8.14 -12.04
N ARG A 271 3.59 -8.97 -13.09
CA ARG A 271 3.87 -8.48 -14.46
C ARG A 271 2.74 -7.65 -15.04
N ALA A 272 1.50 -8.06 -14.89
CA ALA A 272 0.34 -7.32 -15.38
C ALA A 272 0.25 -5.93 -14.73
N CYS A 273 0.46 -5.84 -13.43
CA CYS A 273 0.54 -4.56 -12.72
C CYS A 273 1.71 -3.69 -13.22
N ALA A 274 2.89 -4.28 -13.45
CA ALA A 274 4.03 -3.56 -14.00
C ALA A 274 3.73 -2.98 -15.40
N LEU A 275 3.18 -3.78 -16.30
CA LEU A 275 2.76 -3.35 -17.65
C LEU A 275 1.71 -2.23 -17.61
N LYS A 276 0.79 -2.27 -16.63
CA LYS A 276 -0.29 -1.27 -16.50
C LYS A 276 0.21 0.10 -16.03
N VAL A 277 1.26 0.14 -15.19
CA VAL A 277 1.64 1.38 -14.49
C VAL A 277 3.00 1.94 -14.90
N LEU A 278 3.91 1.12 -15.40
CA LEU A 278 5.20 1.60 -15.89
C LEU A 278 5.05 2.24 -17.27
N PRO A 279 5.92 3.21 -17.66
CA PRO A 279 5.91 3.76 -19.00
C PRO A 279 6.09 2.67 -20.04
N ALA A 280 5.44 2.79 -21.20
CA ALA A 280 5.54 1.81 -22.29
C ALA A 280 6.99 1.59 -22.81
N ALA A 281 7.87 2.57 -22.60
CA ALA A 281 9.30 2.46 -22.92
C ALA A 281 10.14 1.82 -21.80
N CYS A 282 9.52 1.44 -20.65
CA CYS A 282 10.22 0.80 -19.57
C CYS A 282 10.53 -0.66 -19.92
N ASP A 283 11.80 -1.03 -19.83
CA ASP A 283 12.23 -2.41 -19.97
C ASP A 283 11.89 -3.18 -18.70
N LEU A 284 11.00 -4.16 -18.78
CA LEU A 284 10.66 -5.03 -17.64
C LEU A 284 11.83 -5.90 -17.19
N GLY A 285 12.83 -6.13 -18.05
CA GLY A 285 14.08 -6.80 -17.67
C GLY A 285 15.02 -5.95 -16.82
N ALA A 286 14.71 -4.66 -16.61
CA ALA A 286 15.57 -3.73 -15.90
C ALA A 286 14.79 -2.62 -15.17
N VAL A 287 13.72 -2.98 -14.45
CA VAL A 287 12.87 -2.02 -13.69
C VAL A 287 13.68 -1.38 -12.57
N PRO A 288 13.80 -0.04 -12.53
CA PRO A 288 14.57 0.63 -11.49
C PRO A 288 13.82 0.61 -10.15
N TYR A 289 14.53 0.25 -9.08
CA TYR A 289 14.02 0.31 -7.71
C TYR A 289 15.16 0.57 -6.72
N GLN A 290 15.16 1.71 -6.02
CA GLN A 290 16.10 2.10 -4.97
C GLN A 290 17.58 1.89 -5.35
N GLY A 291 17.94 2.22 -6.60
CA GLY A 291 19.28 2.07 -7.15
C GLY A 291 19.58 0.71 -7.77
N ALA A 292 18.78 -0.32 -7.49
CA ALA A 292 18.86 -1.63 -8.14
C ALA A 292 18.10 -1.67 -9.47
N ARG A 293 18.32 -2.73 -10.25
CA ARG A 293 17.56 -3.04 -11.45
C ARG A 293 16.97 -4.43 -11.34
N LEU A 294 15.64 -4.50 -11.36
CA LEU A 294 14.89 -5.72 -11.15
C LEU A 294 14.42 -6.29 -12.48
N ASP A 295 14.62 -7.58 -12.69
CA ASP A 295 14.12 -8.29 -13.87
C ASP A 295 12.75 -8.91 -13.58
N LEU A 296 11.69 -8.23 -14.03
CA LEU A 296 10.31 -8.72 -13.95
C LEU A 296 9.89 -9.47 -15.23
N GLN A 297 10.76 -9.55 -16.24
CA GLN A 297 10.44 -10.16 -17.53
C GLN A 297 10.74 -11.66 -17.56
N ARG A 298 11.89 -12.09 -17.00
CA ARG A 298 12.28 -13.50 -16.96
C ARG A 298 11.42 -14.29 -15.95
N PRO A 299 11.31 -15.60 -16.09
CA PRO A 299 10.74 -16.41 -15.02
C PRO A 299 11.44 -16.14 -13.70
N PHE A 300 10.66 -15.93 -12.63
CA PHE A 300 11.22 -15.66 -11.32
C PHE A 300 11.98 -16.88 -10.80
N ARG A 301 13.11 -16.67 -10.13
CA ARG A 301 13.90 -17.74 -9.54
C ARG A 301 13.03 -18.55 -8.56
N ARG A 302 13.13 -19.88 -8.62
CA ARG A 302 12.52 -20.81 -7.67
C ARG A 302 13.63 -21.54 -6.93
N ALA A 303 13.66 -21.43 -5.58
CA ALA A 303 14.67 -22.09 -4.76
C ALA A 303 14.06 -22.50 -3.42
N THR A 304 14.51 -23.62 -2.85
CA THR A 304 14.04 -24.02 -1.52
C THR A 304 14.70 -23.15 -0.44
N MET A 305 14.01 -22.90 0.66
CA MET A 305 14.58 -22.17 1.80
C MET A 305 15.89 -22.83 2.26
N ARG A 306 15.92 -24.16 2.31
CA ARG A 306 17.08 -24.97 2.66
C ARG A 306 18.27 -24.73 1.74
N ASP A 307 18.05 -24.71 0.42
CA ASP A 307 19.13 -24.48 -0.55
C ASP A 307 19.67 -23.06 -0.45
N LEU A 308 18.81 -22.06 -0.30
CA LEU A 308 19.22 -20.65 -0.12
C LEU A 308 20.05 -20.46 1.14
N VAL A 309 19.66 -21.07 2.24
CA VAL A 309 20.43 -21.05 3.49
C VAL A 309 21.78 -21.73 3.29
N ARG A 310 21.82 -22.88 2.60
CA ARG A 310 23.09 -23.58 2.31
C ARG A 310 23.98 -22.78 1.37
N GLU A 311 23.42 -22.12 0.36
CA GLU A 311 24.19 -21.21 -0.52
C GLU A 311 24.84 -20.05 0.28
N ALA A 312 24.09 -19.45 1.20
CA ALA A 312 24.58 -18.30 1.97
C ALA A 312 25.55 -18.69 3.11
N THR A 313 25.26 -19.80 3.80
CA THR A 313 26.00 -20.19 5.02
C THR A 313 27.04 -21.28 4.78
N GLY A 314 26.93 -22.05 3.72
CA GLY A 314 27.72 -23.27 3.50
C GLY A 314 27.26 -24.47 4.33
N GLU A 315 26.17 -24.32 5.11
CA GLU A 315 25.69 -25.32 6.05
C GLU A 315 24.21 -25.63 5.88
N ASP A 316 23.78 -26.81 6.33
CA ASP A 316 22.41 -27.28 6.24
C ASP A 316 21.75 -27.26 7.63
N PHE A 317 20.71 -26.42 7.78
CA PHE A 317 19.93 -26.29 9.01
C PHE A 317 18.50 -26.80 8.87
N GLY A 318 18.14 -27.38 7.71
CA GLY A 318 16.79 -27.86 7.43
C GLY A 318 16.42 -29.12 8.22
N PRO A 319 15.15 -29.50 8.22
CA PRO A 319 14.69 -30.79 8.78
C PRO A 319 15.48 -31.95 8.18
N GLY A 320 16.08 -32.78 9.05
CA GLY A 320 16.98 -33.87 8.63
C GLY A 320 18.36 -33.46 8.12
N GLY A 321 18.67 -32.16 8.15
CA GLY A 321 20.01 -31.62 7.84
C GLY A 321 20.95 -31.62 9.04
N GLY A 322 22.21 -31.30 8.76
CA GLY A 322 23.29 -31.33 9.76
C GLY A 322 23.92 -32.69 9.98
N PRO A 323 24.85 -32.83 10.93
CA PRO A 323 25.46 -34.11 11.28
C PRO A 323 24.45 -35.15 11.75
N PRO A 324 24.69 -36.46 11.46
CA PRO A 324 23.82 -37.51 11.93
C PRO A 324 23.67 -37.53 13.46
N GLY A 325 22.43 -37.50 13.98
CA GLY A 325 22.16 -37.52 15.42
C GLY A 325 22.28 -36.17 16.11
N GLU A 326 22.51 -35.07 15.37
CA GLU A 326 22.59 -33.72 15.90
C GLU A 326 21.31 -33.32 16.66
N THR A 327 21.44 -32.94 17.90
CA THR A 327 20.34 -32.39 18.72
C THR A 327 19.98 -30.97 18.27
N LEU A 328 18.83 -30.46 18.74
CA LEU A 328 18.44 -29.06 18.48
C LEU A 328 19.42 -28.06 19.11
N GLU A 329 19.93 -28.36 20.31
CA GLU A 329 20.90 -27.52 21.02
C GLU A 329 22.20 -27.39 20.24
N GLU A 330 22.73 -28.49 19.73
CA GLU A 330 23.94 -28.50 18.88
C GLU A 330 23.70 -27.74 17.57
N ALA A 331 22.54 -27.91 16.93
CA ALA A 331 22.17 -27.18 15.72
C ALA A 331 22.07 -25.66 15.96
N ARG A 332 21.46 -25.24 17.09
CA ARG A 332 21.44 -23.81 17.50
C ARG A 332 22.83 -23.26 17.72
N ALA A 333 23.69 -23.97 18.47
CA ALA A 333 25.07 -23.54 18.72
C ALA A 333 25.84 -23.39 17.41
N ARG A 334 25.69 -24.30 16.45
CA ARG A 334 26.30 -24.26 15.13
C ARG A 334 25.77 -23.08 14.31
N ALA A 335 24.45 -22.83 14.31
CA ALA A 335 23.85 -21.68 13.61
C ALA A 335 24.34 -20.34 14.18
N VAL A 336 24.35 -20.20 15.52
CA VAL A 336 24.86 -19.00 16.19
C VAL A 336 26.32 -18.74 15.86
N ALA A 337 27.18 -19.78 15.91
CA ALA A 337 28.58 -19.64 15.56
C ALA A 337 28.75 -19.20 14.08
N ARG A 338 27.97 -19.78 13.17
CA ARG A 338 27.99 -19.43 11.76
C ARG A 338 27.56 -18.00 11.51
N LEU A 339 26.37 -17.58 12.04
CA LEU A 339 25.85 -16.23 11.86
C LEU A 339 26.80 -15.15 12.44
N ARG A 340 27.40 -15.40 13.63
CA ARG A 340 28.40 -14.48 14.20
C ARG A 340 29.62 -14.28 13.33
N GLY A 341 29.97 -15.23 12.45
CA GLY A 341 31.07 -15.14 11.48
C GLY A 341 30.71 -14.43 10.17
N MET A 342 29.45 -14.01 9.94
CA MET A 342 28.98 -13.46 8.66
C MET A 342 28.92 -11.92 8.60
N GLY A 343 29.52 -11.21 9.54
CA GLY A 343 29.52 -9.75 9.63
C GLY A 343 28.50 -9.20 10.63
N ASP A 344 28.70 -7.96 11.06
CA ASP A 344 28.02 -7.37 12.24
C ASP A 344 26.51 -7.35 12.16
N GLU A 345 25.94 -7.11 10.99
CA GLU A 345 24.49 -7.03 10.81
C GLU A 345 23.82 -8.39 10.98
N VAL A 346 24.40 -9.44 10.41
CA VAL A 346 23.94 -10.82 10.53
C VAL A 346 24.20 -11.33 11.95
N ALA A 347 25.41 -11.06 12.48
CA ALA A 347 25.80 -11.43 13.83
C ALA A 347 24.87 -10.85 14.91
N GLY A 348 24.38 -9.63 14.70
CA GLY A 348 23.42 -8.98 15.59
C GLY A 348 22.05 -9.70 15.70
N GLN A 349 21.73 -10.60 14.76
CA GLN A 349 20.50 -11.40 14.75
C GLN A 349 20.69 -12.84 15.27
N ALA A 350 21.92 -13.27 15.56
CA ALA A 350 22.23 -14.64 15.95
C ALA A 350 21.50 -15.12 17.23
N TRP A 351 21.10 -14.20 18.11
CA TRP A 351 20.32 -14.50 19.31
C TRP A 351 18.95 -15.14 19.01
N ARG A 352 18.34 -14.84 17.84
CA ARG A 352 17.07 -15.43 17.40
C ARG A 352 17.23 -16.93 17.14
N ALA A 353 18.32 -17.32 16.47
CA ALA A 353 18.64 -18.73 16.25
C ALA A 353 18.87 -19.50 17.55
N GLU A 354 19.41 -18.84 18.60
CA GLU A 354 19.59 -19.43 19.93
C GLU A 354 18.27 -19.79 20.61
N GLN A 355 17.19 -19.04 20.32
CA GLN A 355 15.86 -19.21 20.92
C GLN A 355 14.91 -20.08 20.08
N ALA A 356 15.29 -20.51 18.89
CA ALA A 356 14.43 -21.26 17.97
C ALA A 356 13.87 -22.55 18.61
N PRO A 357 12.53 -22.75 18.71
CA PRO A 357 11.95 -23.86 19.46
C PRO A 357 12.06 -25.23 18.76
N SER A 358 12.34 -25.25 17.46
CA SER A 358 12.53 -26.47 16.64
C SER A 358 13.58 -26.25 15.55
N LYS A 359 13.98 -27.32 14.86
CA LYS A 359 14.87 -27.21 13.68
C LYS A 359 14.21 -26.47 12.51
N GLY A 360 12.88 -26.56 12.36
CA GLY A 360 12.15 -25.78 11.38
C GLY A 360 12.21 -24.28 11.67
N HIS A 361 11.94 -23.88 12.91
CA HIS A 361 12.10 -22.47 13.32
C HIS A 361 13.56 -22.01 13.16
N LEU A 362 14.53 -22.85 13.51
CA LEU A 362 15.95 -22.52 13.34
C LEU A 362 16.29 -22.20 11.89
N LEU A 363 15.80 -23.01 10.93
CA LEU A 363 15.98 -22.76 9.51
C LEU A 363 15.43 -21.39 9.09
N VAL A 364 14.23 -21.02 9.57
CA VAL A 364 13.60 -19.72 9.29
C VAL A 364 14.44 -18.59 9.87
N GLU A 365 14.87 -18.68 11.13
CA GLU A 365 15.69 -17.63 11.74
C GLU A 365 17.04 -17.44 11.06
N VAL A 366 17.67 -18.52 10.58
CA VAL A 366 18.89 -18.42 9.79
C VAL A 366 18.63 -17.82 8.42
N PHE A 367 17.50 -18.18 7.77
CA PHE A 367 17.08 -17.59 6.50
C PHE A 367 16.86 -16.08 6.61
N GLU A 368 16.09 -15.63 7.58
CA GLU A 368 15.81 -14.19 7.79
C GLU A 368 17.09 -13.39 8.09
N ALA A 369 18.02 -13.97 8.88
CA ALA A 369 19.25 -13.31 9.24
C ALA A 369 20.27 -13.22 8.09
N ALA A 370 20.44 -14.33 7.33
CA ALA A 370 21.55 -14.48 6.39
C ALA A 370 21.16 -14.37 4.91
N VAL A 371 19.89 -14.57 4.55
CA VAL A 371 19.45 -14.71 3.15
C VAL A 371 18.50 -13.62 2.72
N GLU A 372 17.43 -13.35 3.47
CA GLU A 372 16.29 -12.52 3.06
C GLU A 372 16.69 -11.21 2.38
N ARG A 373 17.58 -10.45 3.02
CA ARG A 373 18.03 -9.14 2.53
C ARG A 373 18.84 -9.20 1.24
N GLY A 374 19.48 -10.35 0.96
CA GLY A 374 20.26 -10.61 -0.25
C GLY A 374 19.38 -10.99 -1.47
N LEU A 375 18.11 -11.27 -1.29
CA LEU A 375 17.19 -11.61 -2.37
C LEU A 375 16.76 -10.37 -3.15
N GLU A 376 17.68 -9.79 -3.92
CA GLU A 376 17.42 -8.59 -4.72
C GLU A 376 16.47 -8.89 -5.88
N GLN A 377 16.77 -9.94 -6.67
CA GLN A 377 15.95 -10.33 -7.81
C GLN A 377 14.72 -11.13 -7.39
N PRO A 378 13.59 -11.09 -8.15
CA PRO A 378 12.40 -11.85 -7.85
C PRO A 378 12.71 -13.33 -7.61
N THR A 379 12.46 -13.81 -6.40
CA THR A 379 12.78 -15.17 -5.98
C THR A 379 11.63 -15.77 -5.17
N PHE A 380 11.08 -16.87 -5.64
CA PHE A 380 10.20 -17.72 -4.87
C PHE A 380 11.01 -18.61 -3.94
N VAL A 381 10.79 -18.46 -2.65
CA VAL A 381 11.37 -19.31 -1.59
C VAL A 381 10.37 -20.41 -1.27
N LEU A 382 10.73 -21.64 -1.56
CA LEU A 382 9.86 -22.83 -1.49
C LEU A 382 10.16 -23.66 -0.24
N GLU A 383 9.26 -24.60 0.07
CA GLU A 383 9.47 -25.65 1.07
C GLU A 383 9.72 -25.10 2.49
N HIS A 384 8.79 -24.25 2.94
CA HIS A 384 8.80 -23.77 4.31
C HIS A 384 8.55 -24.91 5.31
N PRO A 385 9.16 -24.86 6.52
CA PRO A 385 8.96 -25.88 7.55
C PRO A 385 7.49 -26.01 7.99
N VAL A 386 7.08 -27.23 8.31
CA VAL A 386 5.72 -27.52 8.81
C VAL A 386 5.43 -26.74 10.10
N GLU A 387 6.43 -26.61 10.99
CA GLU A 387 6.30 -25.96 12.29
C GLU A 387 5.97 -24.46 12.20
N THR A 388 6.32 -23.83 11.09
CA THR A 388 6.06 -22.39 10.85
C THR A 388 4.95 -22.16 9.82
N SER A 389 4.18 -23.20 9.47
CA SER A 389 3.18 -23.15 8.41
C SER A 389 1.89 -23.86 8.82
N PRO A 390 1.14 -23.33 9.82
CA PRO A 390 0.04 -24.04 10.46
C PRO A 390 -1.18 -24.28 9.55
N LEU A 391 -1.37 -23.46 8.51
CA LEU A 391 -2.51 -23.55 7.59
C LEU A 391 -2.16 -24.21 6.24
N SER A 392 -0.88 -24.54 6.05
CA SER A 392 -0.37 -25.10 4.79
C SER A 392 -0.35 -26.61 4.82
N LYS A 393 -0.66 -27.23 3.67
CA LYS A 393 -0.60 -28.67 3.47
C LYS A 393 0.85 -29.17 3.54
N PRO A 394 1.11 -30.35 4.19
CA PRO A 394 2.42 -31.00 4.10
C PRO A 394 2.82 -31.28 2.65
N HIS A 395 4.10 -31.13 2.35
CA HIS A 395 4.61 -31.39 1.02
C HIS A 395 4.44 -32.86 0.66
N ARG A 396 3.89 -33.12 -0.54
CA ARG A 396 3.49 -34.47 -1.03
C ARG A 396 4.63 -35.48 -1.10
N SER A 397 5.88 -35.03 -1.20
CA SER A 397 7.05 -35.90 -1.41
C SER A 397 8.25 -35.60 -0.51
N VAL A 398 8.27 -34.45 0.17
CA VAL A 398 9.40 -34.03 1.03
C VAL A 398 8.91 -33.92 2.48
N PRO A 399 9.30 -34.84 3.38
CA PRO A 399 8.88 -34.77 4.78
C PRO A 399 9.43 -33.56 5.51
N GLY A 400 8.66 -33.01 6.46
CA GLY A 400 9.06 -31.90 7.32
C GLY A 400 8.90 -30.50 6.73
N VAL A 401 8.46 -30.39 5.48
CA VAL A 401 8.18 -29.12 4.81
C VAL A 401 6.75 -29.09 4.25
N THR A 402 6.31 -27.92 3.80
CA THR A 402 4.96 -27.69 3.28
C THR A 402 4.99 -27.30 1.80
N GLU A 403 3.87 -27.45 1.11
CA GLU A 403 3.62 -26.92 -0.23
C GLU A 403 3.33 -25.41 -0.13
N ARG A 404 4.36 -24.62 0.27
CA ARG A 404 4.30 -23.17 0.51
C ARG A 404 5.45 -22.46 -0.16
N PHE A 405 5.19 -21.28 -0.65
CA PHE A 405 6.22 -20.35 -1.06
C PHE A 405 5.97 -18.94 -0.52
N GLU A 406 7.05 -18.20 -0.43
CA GLU A 406 7.03 -16.73 -0.31
C GLU A 406 7.79 -16.12 -1.48
N LEU A 407 7.25 -15.04 -2.06
CA LEU A 407 7.94 -14.28 -3.11
C LEU A 407 8.69 -13.11 -2.49
N PHE A 408 10.00 -13.09 -2.66
CA PHE A 408 10.85 -11.97 -2.28
C PHE A 408 11.29 -11.18 -3.50
N ILE A 409 11.24 -9.84 -3.39
CA ILE A 409 11.78 -8.90 -4.37
C ILE A 409 12.44 -7.75 -3.61
N ALA A 410 13.68 -7.42 -3.95
CA ALA A 410 14.47 -6.38 -3.30
C ALA A 410 14.56 -6.55 -1.76
N GLY A 411 14.80 -7.79 -1.32
CA GLY A 411 14.94 -8.16 0.09
C GLY A 411 13.65 -7.95 0.90
N ARG A 412 12.48 -8.10 0.28
CA ARG A 412 11.16 -7.94 0.92
C ARG A 412 10.20 -9.00 0.42
N GLU A 413 9.53 -9.65 1.34
CA GLU A 413 8.39 -10.50 1.03
C GLU A 413 7.28 -9.66 0.37
N LEU A 414 6.83 -10.11 -0.81
CA LEU A 414 5.74 -9.50 -1.56
C LEU A 414 4.46 -10.34 -1.52
N ALA A 415 4.59 -11.66 -1.57
CA ALA A 415 3.47 -12.59 -1.54
C ALA A 415 3.82 -13.86 -0.77
N ASN A 416 2.79 -14.51 -0.23
CA ASN A 416 2.84 -15.78 0.46
C ASN A 416 1.69 -16.65 -0.05
N ALA A 417 1.96 -17.91 -0.41
CA ALA A 417 0.94 -18.80 -0.94
C ALA A 417 1.26 -20.26 -0.63
N PHE A 418 0.21 -21.08 -0.58
CA PHE A 418 0.34 -22.49 -0.29
C PHE A 418 -0.85 -23.30 -0.79
N SER A 419 -0.62 -24.62 -0.92
CA SER A 419 -1.72 -25.60 -0.94
C SER A 419 -2.33 -25.64 0.45
N GLU A 420 -3.65 -25.49 0.54
CA GLU A 420 -4.38 -25.40 1.79
C GLU A 420 -4.44 -26.74 2.53
N LEU A 421 -4.32 -26.69 3.85
CA LEU A 421 -4.62 -27.84 4.70
C LEU A 421 -6.14 -27.97 4.81
N THR A 422 -6.69 -29.04 4.26
CA THR A 422 -8.13 -29.29 4.19
C THR A 422 -8.63 -30.36 5.16
N ASP A 423 -7.71 -31.07 5.82
CA ASP A 423 -8.04 -32.08 6.85
C ASP A 423 -8.37 -31.40 8.18
N PRO A 424 -9.63 -31.47 8.70
CA PRO A 424 -10.03 -30.80 9.92
C PRO A 424 -9.33 -31.37 11.17
N VAL A 425 -8.94 -32.64 11.17
CA VAL A 425 -8.30 -33.28 12.33
C VAL A 425 -6.85 -32.80 12.44
N GLU A 426 -6.11 -32.80 11.32
CA GLU A 426 -4.75 -32.26 11.29
C GLU A 426 -4.75 -30.75 11.55
N GLN A 427 -5.70 -30.01 10.97
CA GLN A 427 -5.83 -28.56 11.17
C GLN A 427 -6.06 -28.20 12.63
N ARG A 428 -6.94 -28.95 13.34
CA ARG A 428 -7.16 -28.76 14.78
C ARG A 428 -5.86 -28.93 15.56
N GLY A 429 -5.14 -30.01 15.33
CA GLY A 429 -3.86 -30.26 16.03
C GLY A 429 -2.83 -29.14 15.83
N ARG A 430 -2.77 -28.57 14.63
CA ARG A 430 -1.84 -27.46 14.32
C ARG A 430 -2.27 -26.15 14.99
N LEU A 431 -3.57 -25.83 15.00
CA LEU A 431 -4.09 -24.63 15.67
C LEU A 431 -3.92 -24.74 17.19
N GLU A 432 -4.15 -25.90 17.78
CA GLU A 432 -3.90 -26.16 19.22
C GLU A 432 -2.42 -26.00 19.56
N ALA A 433 -1.52 -26.49 18.72
CA ALA A 433 -0.08 -26.31 18.90
C ALA A 433 0.33 -24.82 18.81
N GLN A 434 -0.26 -24.06 17.89
CA GLN A 434 -0.03 -22.62 17.77
C GLN A 434 -0.52 -21.84 19.02
N VAL A 435 -1.71 -22.19 19.53
CA VAL A 435 -2.25 -21.59 20.78
C VAL A 435 -1.35 -21.91 21.96
N ALA A 436 -0.88 -23.16 22.08
CA ALA A 436 0.04 -23.57 23.16
C ALA A 436 1.38 -22.81 23.09
N GLU A 437 1.94 -22.65 21.89
CA GLU A 437 3.18 -21.89 21.69
C GLU A 437 2.99 -20.42 22.03
N HIS A 438 1.88 -19.79 21.60
CA HIS A 438 1.55 -18.41 21.95
C HIS A 438 1.44 -18.23 23.46
N SER A 439 0.71 -19.11 24.14
CA SER A 439 0.56 -19.07 25.61
C SER A 439 1.89 -19.22 26.35
N ARG A 440 2.79 -20.05 25.82
CA ARG A 440 4.14 -20.24 26.39
C ARG A 440 4.98 -18.96 26.24
N ARG A 441 4.95 -18.30 25.08
CA ARG A 441 5.65 -17.03 24.84
C ARG A 441 5.10 -15.91 25.71
N ALA A 442 3.77 -15.79 25.82
CA ALA A 442 3.12 -14.79 26.68
C ALA A 442 3.51 -14.95 28.15
N GLY A 443 3.64 -16.17 28.64
CA GLY A 443 4.10 -16.46 30.01
C GLY A 443 5.57 -16.06 30.29
N GLN A 444 6.39 -15.95 29.26
CA GLN A 444 7.82 -15.57 29.36
C GLN A 444 8.07 -14.06 29.20
N SER A 445 7.22 -13.34 28.44
CA SER A 445 7.47 -11.94 28.02
C SER A 445 6.81 -10.90 28.94
N GLY A 446 5.98 -11.24 29.89
CA GLY A 446 5.29 -10.31 30.80
C GLY A 446 4.01 -9.70 30.25
N ALA A 447 3.39 -8.77 30.98
CA ALA A 447 2.01 -8.34 30.86
C ALA A 447 1.53 -7.77 29.50
N GLU A 448 2.39 -7.40 28.56
CA GLU A 448 1.96 -6.81 27.28
C GLU A 448 1.49 -7.85 26.25
N GLU A 449 1.97 -9.09 26.30
CA GLU A 449 1.53 -10.16 25.39
C GLU A 449 0.28 -10.89 25.89
N ALA A 450 -0.08 -10.76 27.15
CA ALA A 450 -1.26 -11.39 27.76
C ALA A 450 -2.60 -10.67 27.43
N GLU A 451 -2.58 -9.62 26.63
CA GLU A 451 -3.76 -8.75 26.42
C GLU A 451 -4.80 -9.31 25.44
N TYR A 452 -4.48 -10.34 24.65
CA TYR A 452 -5.45 -11.00 23.79
C TYR A 452 -5.30 -12.53 23.83
N ASP A 453 -6.44 -13.21 23.93
CA ASP A 453 -6.48 -14.66 23.89
C ASP A 453 -6.47 -15.14 22.44
N VAL A 454 -5.47 -15.91 22.08
CA VAL A 454 -5.52 -16.70 20.83
C VAL A 454 -6.31 -17.96 21.15
N THR A 455 -7.43 -18.14 20.45
CA THR A 455 -8.29 -19.31 20.59
C THR A 455 -8.41 -20.05 19.27
N VAL A 456 -8.66 -21.33 19.33
CA VAL A 456 -8.99 -22.13 18.14
C VAL A 456 -10.31 -21.61 17.54
N ASP A 457 -10.33 -21.33 16.24
CA ASP A 457 -11.57 -20.99 15.54
C ASP A 457 -12.40 -22.25 15.25
N GLU A 458 -13.31 -22.56 16.19
CA GLU A 458 -14.19 -23.74 16.10
C GLU A 458 -15.16 -23.65 14.91
N ASP A 459 -15.59 -22.46 14.53
CA ASP A 459 -16.47 -22.27 13.37
C ASP A 459 -15.74 -22.56 12.06
N PHE A 460 -14.45 -22.24 11.99
CA PHE A 460 -13.63 -22.60 10.84
C PHE A 460 -13.42 -24.12 10.76
N LEU A 461 -13.10 -24.76 11.88
CA LEU A 461 -12.95 -26.23 11.93
C LEU A 461 -14.26 -26.94 11.56
N ALA A 462 -15.39 -26.49 12.09
CA ALA A 462 -16.70 -27.00 11.73
C ALA A 462 -16.99 -26.82 10.21
N ALA A 463 -16.57 -25.72 9.62
CA ALA A 463 -16.68 -25.53 8.17
C ALA A 463 -15.85 -26.55 7.39
N LEU A 464 -14.60 -26.83 7.82
CA LEU A 464 -13.77 -27.86 7.18
C LEU A 464 -14.39 -29.28 7.26
N GLU A 465 -15.12 -29.59 8.34
CA GLU A 465 -15.81 -30.88 8.51
C GLU A 465 -16.94 -31.09 7.46
N TYR A 466 -17.50 -30.01 6.88
CA TYR A 466 -18.43 -30.13 5.74
C TYR A 466 -17.71 -30.48 4.43
N GLY A 467 -16.39 -30.43 4.41
CA GLY A 467 -15.56 -30.78 3.26
C GLY A 467 -15.09 -29.56 2.48
N MET A 468 -13.80 -29.28 2.54
CA MET A 468 -13.14 -28.30 1.68
C MET A 468 -12.47 -29.03 0.51
N PRO A 469 -12.73 -28.67 -0.76
CA PRO A 469 -12.03 -29.27 -1.89
C PRO A 469 -10.53 -28.98 -1.81
N PRO A 470 -9.66 -29.77 -2.49
CA PRO A 470 -8.26 -29.37 -2.66
C PRO A 470 -8.18 -27.93 -3.16
N THR A 471 -7.50 -27.06 -2.45
CA THR A 471 -7.51 -25.62 -2.69
C THR A 471 -6.10 -25.06 -2.52
N ALA A 472 -5.79 -24.02 -3.25
CA ALA A 472 -4.61 -23.20 -3.01
C ALA A 472 -4.99 -21.74 -2.80
N GLY A 473 -4.28 -21.07 -1.88
CA GLY A 473 -4.47 -19.66 -1.57
C GLY A 473 -3.19 -18.86 -1.73
N MET A 474 -3.36 -17.55 -1.96
CA MET A 474 -2.26 -16.61 -2.07
C MET A 474 -2.64 -15.28 -1.46
N GLY A 475 -1.78 -14.75 -0.58
CA GLY A 475 -1.80 -13.39 -0.09
C GLY A 475 -0.72 -12.53 -0.76
N LEU A 476 -1.09 -11.33 -1.24
CA LEU A 476 -0.17 -10.39 -1.87
C LEU A 476 -0.26 -9.02 -1.19
N GLY A 477 0.89 -8.51 -0.75
CA GLY A 477 1.03 -7.19 -0.15
C GLY A 477 0.94 -6.07 -1.19
N VAL A 478 -0.24 -5.51 -1.39
CA VAL A 478 -0.48 -4.49 -2.43
C VAL A 478 0.34 -3.22 -2.21
N ASP A 479 0.50 -2.79 -0.96
CA ASP A 479 1.31 -1.60 -0.66
C ASP A 479 2.78 -1.82 -1.06
N ARG A 480 3.33 -3.01 -0.80
CA ARG A 480 4.70 -3.39 -1.20
C ARG A 480 4.85 -3.45 -2.73
N LEU A 481 3.85 -3.99 -3.45
CA LEU A 481 3.83 -3.98 -4.91
C LEU A 481 3.81 -2.55 -5.46
N VAL A 482 3.00 -1.67 -4.88
CA VAL A 482 2.97 -0.25 -5.27
C VAL A 482 4.30 0.43 -4.98
N MET A 483 4.95 0.15 -3.83
CA MET A 483 6.29 0.67 -3.53
C MET A 483 7.29 0.28 -4.63
N LEU A 484 7.30 -0.99 -5.01
CA LEU A 484 8.16 -1.51 -6.07
C LEU A 484 7.94 -0.75 -7.39
N LEU A 485 6.70 -0.64 -7.85
CA LEU A 485 6.34 -0.07 -9.15
C LEU A 485 6.37 1.47 -9.19
N THR A 486 6.57 2.13 -8.05
CA THR A 486 6.68 3.59 -7.93
C THR A 486 8.03 4.08 -7.44
N ASP A 487 8.99 3.16 -7.27
CA ASP A 487 10.31 3.44 -6.69
C ASP A 487 10.24 4.14 -5.33
N SER A 488 9.29 3.71 -4.49
CA SER A 488 9.06 4.29 -3.16
C SER A 488 9.84 3.52 -2.10
N ALA A 489 10.61 4.23 -1.27
CA ALA A 489 11.43 3.63 -0.23
C ALA A 489 10.63 3.17 1.00
N SER A 490 9.51 3.84 1.29
CA SER A 490 8.69 3.61 2.48
C SER A 490 7.23 3.31 2.13
N ILE A 491 6.61 2.40 2.89
CA ILE A 491 5.17 2.11 2.79
C ILE A 491 4.32 3.37 3.03
N ARG A 492 4.82 4.32 3.83
CA ARG A 492 4.17 5.60 4.09
C ARG A 492 4.12 6.52 2.86
N ASP A 493 4.98 6.30 1.86
CA ASP A 493 4.95 7.07 0.61
C ASP A 493 3.75 6.68 -0.27
N VAL A 494 3.31 5.42 -0.21
CA VAL A 494 2.25 4.87 -1.06
C VAL A 494 0.87 4.83 -0.39
N ILE A 495 0.80 5.18 0.90
CA ILE A 495 -0.45 5.35 1.65
C ILE A 495 -0.75 6.85 1.73
N PRO A 496 -1.94 7.33 1.31
CA PRO A 496 -2.26 8.77 1.31
C PRO A 496 -2.09 9.44 2.66
N PHE A 497 -2.63 8.82 3.71
CA PHE A 497 -2.59 9.32 5.10
C PHE A 497 -2.15 8.17 6.02
N PRO A 498 -0.83 7.89 6.12
CA PRO A 498 -0.33 6.84 6.99
C PRO A 498 -0.46 7.22 8.45
N LEU A 499 -0.59 6.22 9.33
CA LEU A 499 -0.49 6.44 10.77
C LEU A 499 0.95 6.85 11.11
N LEU A 500 1.10 7.89 11.91
CA LEU A 500 2.39 8.44 12.30
C LEU A 500 2.61 8.25 13.80
N LYS A 501 3.87 8.08 14.19
CA LYS A 501 4.25 8.21 15.59
C LYS A 501 3.99 9.67 16.00
N SER A 502 3.38 9.86 17.16
CA SER A 502 3.02 11.18 17.72
C SER A 502 4.22 12.10 17.81
#